data_75d1c1705af8cd8c285f5344734e2e43
#
_entry.id   75d1c1705af8cd8c285f5344734e2e43
#
_cell.length_a   1.000
_cell.length_b   1.000
_cell.length_c   1.000
_cell.angle_alpha   90.00
_cell.angle_beta   90.00
_cell.angle_gamma   90.00
#
_symmetry.space_group_name_H-M   'P 1'
#
loop_
_entity.id
_entity.type
_entity.pdbx_description
1 polymer ?
#
loop_
_entity_poly.entity_id
_entity_poly.type
_entity_poly.pdbx_seq_one_letter_code
_entity_poly.pdbx_strand_id
1 'polypeptide(L)'
;MKNNFGYSWRAYLIYIFLSLSLLILVFRILSLQYIEGDFLKSKGESMLEISRSIPANRGSILDRNGFPLAVSINQYDLYALKNFSEDDFKKLKNFLILKKDFHTIKQINKKTLIFSNLNFAQYESIKNLKLSGIEIESFQKRYYPLGEQIATLIGFAGKDGFGLEGLENILDAELSGVPGRETIYRNASRRPKVTQEVIKGLDKKLTIDSRVQFYAYKHLSSFVE
;
A
#
# COMPACT_ATOMS: atom_id res chain seq x y z
N MET A 1 -66.68 -27.79 45.96
CA MET A 1 -65.70 -26.72 45.57
C MET A 1 -64.31 -27.27 45.70
N LYS A 2 -63.69 -27.66 44.61
CA LYS A 2 -62.29 -28.17 44.59
C LYS A 2 -61.32 -26.98 44.55
N ASN A 3 -60.48 -26.89 45.54
CA ASN A 3 -59.48 -25.81 45.70
C ASN A 3 -58.45 -25.81 44.59
N ASN A 4 -58.48 -24.80 43.76
CA ASN A 4 -57.45 -24.53 42.72
C ASN A 4 -56.16 -23.90 43.31
N PHE A 5 -55.81 -24.17 44.56
CA PHE A 5 -54.64 -23.57 45.23
C PHE A 5 -53.29 -24.10 44.72
N GLY A 6 -53.30 -25.24 44.07
CA GLY A 6 -52.05 -25.84 43.59
C GLY A 6 -51.45 -25.22 42.28
N TYR A 7 -52.32 -24.58 41.48
CA TYR A 7 -51.86 -23.98 40.22
C TYR A 7 -51.31 -22.56 40.40
N SER A 8 -51.84 -21.82 41.35
CA SER A 8 -51.39 -20.44 41.62
C SER A 8 -49.97 -20.38 42.15
N TRP A 9 -49.56 -21.25 43.04
CA TRP A 9 -48.22 -21.25 43.62
C TRP A 9 -47.13 -21.62 42.58
N ARG A 10 -47.42 -22.58 41.73
CA ARG A 10 -46.52 -22.93 40.61
C ARG A 10 -46.36 -21.79 39.61
N ALA A 11 -47.42 -21.07 39.35
CA ALA A 11 -47.38 -19.88 38.48
C ALA A 11 -46.53 -18.77 39.09
N TYR A 12 -46.65 -18.53 40.42
CA TYR A 12 -45.83 -17.55 41.13
C TYR A 12 -44.30 -17.93 41.09
N LEU A 13 -43.95 -19.20 41.23
CA LEU A 13 -42.56 -19.66 41.10
C LEU A 13 -42.02 -19.40 39.68
N ILE A 14 -42.81 -19.62 38.63
CA ILE A 14 -42.40 -19.34 37.25
C ILE A 14 -42.20 -17.83 37.07
N TYR A 15 -43.11 -16.99 37.59
CA TYR A 15 -42.94 -15.52 37.50
C TYR A 15 -41.73 -15.02 38.27
N ILE A 16 -41.46 -15.53 39.44
CA ILE A 16 -40.26 -15.19 40.21
C ILE A 16 -38.98 -15.58 39.47
N PHE A 17 -38.94 -16.80 38.93
CA PHE A 17 -37.80 -17.25 38.15
C PHE A 17 -37.57 -16.39 36.88
N LEU A 18 -38.66 -16.05 36.20
CA LEU A 18 -38.58 -15.23 34.97
C LEU A 18 -38.16 -13.80 35.32
N SER A 19 -38.67 -13.23 36.40
CA SER A 19 -38.30 -11.90 36.91
C SER A 19 -36.84 -11.85 37.31
N LEU A 20 -36.34 -12.89 38.04
CA LEU A 20 -34.95 -12.99 38.47
C LEU A 20 -34.03 -13.12 37.24
N SER A 21 -34.39 -13.95 36.26
CA SER A 21 -33.65 -14.09 35.01
C SER A 21 -33.55 -12.75 34.23
N LEU A 22 -34.67 -12.02 34.17
CA LEU A 22 -34.68 -10.71 33.52
C LEU A 22 -33.78 -9.71 34.25
N LEU A 23 -33.80 -9.72 35.58
CA LEU A 23 -32.98 -8.83 36.39
C LEU A 23 -31.48 -9.12 36.21
N ILE A 24 -31.09 -10.39 36.12
CA ILE A 24 -29.71 -10.80 35.80
C ILE A 24 -29.29 -10.31 34.41
N LEU A 25 -30.18 -10.43 33.42
CA LEU A 25 -29.90 -9.92 32.06
C LEU A 25 -29.70 -8.41 32.04
N VAL A 26 -30.58 -7.66 32.69
CA VAL A 26 -30.46 -6.20 32.79
C VAL A 26 -29.16 -5.82 33.50
N PHE A 27 -28.84 -6.47 34.62
CA PHE A 27 -27.55 -6.25 35.32
C PHE A 27 -26.35 -6.53 34.40
N ARG A 28 -26.39 -7.61 33.60
CA ARG A 28 -25.32 -7.95 32.66
C ARG A 28 -25.17 -6.92 31.56
N ILE A 29 -26.30 -6.41 31.02
CA ILE A 29 -26.28 -5.34 30.00
C ILE A 29 -25.64 -4.07 30.56
N LEU A 30 -26.05 -3.67 31.78
CA LEU A 30 -25.46 -2.50 32.42
C LEU A 30 -23.96 -2.68 32.70
N SER A 31 -23.56 -3.86 33.19
CA SER A 31 -22.15 -4.19 33.38
C SER A 31 -21.33 -4.08 32.09
N LEU A 32 -21.84 -4.61 30.98
CA LEU A 32 -21.18 -4.51 29.66
C LEU A 32 -21.09 -3.07 29.17
N GLN A 33 -22.10 -2.23 29.43
CA GLN A 33 -22.09 -0.84 28.99
C GLN A 33 -21.19 0.07 29.81
N TYR A 34 -21.21 -0.09 31.15
CA TYR A 34 -20.52 0.84 32.06
C TYR A 34 -19.14 0.36 32.50
N ILE A 35 -18.93 -0.95 32.66
CA ILE A 35 -17.67 -1.49 33.17
C ILE A 35 -16.75 -1.93 32.02
N GLU A 36 -17.30 -2.64 31.05
CA GLU A 36 -16.51 -3.20 29.93
C GLU A 36 -16.61 -2.37 28.64
N GLY A 37 -17.43 -1.29 28.62
CA GLY A 37 -17.73 -0.50 27.44
C GLY A 37 -16.49 0.09 26.77
N ASP A 38 -15.60 0.70 27.52
CA ASP A 38 -14.37 1.31 26.98
C ASP A 38 -13.38 0.26 26.48
N PHE A 39 -13.27 -0.86 27.16
CA PHE A 39 -12.44 -1.98 26.75
C PHE A 39 -12.95 -2.62 25.45
N LEU A 40 -14.24 -2.89 25.35
CA LEU A 40 -14.87 -3.46 24.16
C LEU A 40 -14.80 -2.51 22.97
N LYS A 41 -14.95 -1.21 23.22
CA LYS A 41 -14.83 -0.17 22.21
C LYS A 41 -13.40 -0.06 21.70
N SER A 42 -12.40 -0.01 22.56
CA SER A 42 -10.98 0.02 22.18
C SER A 42 -10.56 -1.23 21.40
N LYS A 43 -11.02 -2.41 21.84
CA LYS A 43 -10.77 -3.67 21.16
C LYS A 43 -11.46 -3.75 19.79
N GLY A 44 -12.68 -3.23 19.68
CA GLY A 44 -13.39 -3.11 18.41
C GLY A 44 -12.70 -2.12 17.46
N GLU A 45 -12.21 -1.00 17.96
CA GLU A 45 -11.47 -0.02 17.19
C GLU A 45 -10.14 -0.57 16.67
N SER A 46 -9.37 -1.27 17.51
CA SER A 46 -8.10 -1.89 17.12
C SER A 46 -8.26 -2.97 16.05
N MET A 47 -9.37 -3.68 16.02
CA MET A 47 -9.69 -4.67 14.96
C MET A 47 -10.04 -4.01 13.61
N LEU A 48 -10.44 -2.75 13.63
CA LEU A 48 -10.81 -1.99 12.43
C LEU A 48 -9.64 -1.14 11.90
N GLU A 49 -8.56 -1.02 12.67
CA GLU A 49 -7.37 -0.27 12.31
C GLU A 49 -6.42 -1.11 11.48
N ILE A 50 -6.07 -0.63 10.29
CA ILE A 50 -5.04 -1.23 9.44
C ILE A 50 -3.90 -0.21 9.33
N SER A 51 -2.75 -0.55 9.88
CA SER A 51 -1.54 0.26 9.69
C SER A 51 -0.95 -0.03 8.32
N ARG A 52 -0.81 1.01 7.51
CA ARG A 52 -0.15 0.97 6.20
C ARG A 52 1.15 1.76 6.27
N SER A 53 2.24 1.16 5.80
CA SER A 53 3.50 1.87 5.59
C SER A 53 3.44 2.65 4.29
N ILE A 54 3.86 3.91 4.33
CA ILE A 54 4.04 4.76 3.15
C ILE A 54 5.55 4.81 2.88
N PRO A 55 6.03 4.26 1.76
CA PRO A 55 7.47 4.26 1.47
C PRO A 55 8.00 5.68 1.33
N ALA A 56 9.21 5.91 1.84
CA ALA A 56 9.90 7.17 1.66
C ALA A 56 10.48 7.26 0.24
N ASN A 57 10.56 8.48 -0.27
CA ASN A 57 11.26 8.73 -1.52
C ASN A 57 12.77 8.64 -1.29
N ARG A 58 13.41 7.68 -1.95
CA ARG A 58 14.86 7.50 -1.90
C ARG A 58 15.57 8.70 -2.52
N GLY A 59 16.57 9.25 -1.85
CA GLY A 59 17.38 10.38 -2.31
C GLY A 59 18.10 10.09 -3.63
N SER A 60 18.41 11.11 -4.38
CA SER A 60 19.13 11.01 -5.65
C SER A 60 20.64 10.99 -5.42
N ILE A 61 21.37 10.28 -6.29
CA ILE A 61 22.82 10.39 -6.39
C ILE A 61 23.13 11.24 -7.61
N LEU A 62 23.87 12.33 -7.40
CA LEU A 62 24.19 13.32 -8.42
C LEU A 62 25.69 13.38 -8.64
N ASP A 63 26.11 13.73 -9.86
CA ASP A 63 27.51 14.05 -10.17
C ASP A 63 27.92 15.41 -9.60
N ARG A 64 29.19 15.83 -9.81
CA ARG A 64 29.72 17.12 -9.40
C ARG A 64 29.00 18.33 -10.00
N ASN A 65 28.33 18.15 -11.12
CA ASN A 65 27.62 19.20 -11.86
C ASN A 65 26.11 19.20 -11.55
N GLY A 66 25.61 18.24 -10.75
CA GLY A 66 24.18 18.03 -10.45
C GLY A 66 23.48 17.13 -11.47
N PHE A 67 24.21 16.48 -12.39
CA PHE A 67 23.60 15.50 -13.29
C PHE A 67 23.21 14.24 -12.52
N PRO A 68 22.01 13.69 -12.75
CA PRO A 68 21.51 12.54 -12.02
C PRO A 68 22.24 11.26 -12.46
N LEU A 69 22.83 10.55 -11.50
CA LEU A 69 23.46 9.24 -11.68
C LEU A 69 22.53 8.11 -11.26
N ALA A 70 21.74 8.34 -10.21
CA ALA A 70 20.68 7.47 -9.76
C ALA A 70 19.50 8.30 -9.22
N VAL A 71 18.30 8.07 -9.72
CA VAL A 71 17.08 8.77 -9.32
C VAL A 71 15.93 7.80 -9.14
N SER A 72 14.99 8.15 -8.25
CA SER A 72 13.75 7.39 -8.11
C SER A 72 12.66 8.05 -8.94
N ILE A 73 12.05 7.30 -9.84
CA ILE A 73 10.94 7.73 -10.68
C ILE A 73 9.68 7.00 -10.28
N ASN A 74 8.54 7.72 -10.28
CA ASN A 74 7.25 7.09 -10.02
C ASN A 74 6.83 6.28 -11.24
N GLN A 75 6.49 5.03 -11.00
CA GLN A 75 5.86 4.15 -11.97
C GLN A 75 4.53 3.66 -11.43
N TYR A 76 3.67 3.21 -12.33
CA TYR A 76 2.32 2.83 -11.99
C TYR A 76 2.01 1.46 -12.57
N ASP A 77 1.40 0.61 -11.76
CA ASP A 77 0.88 -0.69 -12.17
C ASP A 77 -0.64 -0.64 -12.17
N LEU A 78 -1.24 -1.20 -13.20
CA LEU A 78 -2.68 -1.25 -13.40
C LEU A 78 -3.21 -2.64 -13.08
N TYR A 79 -4.15 -2.69 -12.13
CA TYR A 79 -4.80 -3.91 -11.70
C TYR A 79 -6.27 -3.91 -12.07
N ALA A 80 -6.77 -5.05 -12.52
CA ALA A 80 -8.19 -5.32 -12.62
C ALA A 80 -8.72 -5.82 -11.27
N LEU A 81 -9.88 -5.29 -10.86
CA LEU A 81 -10.64 -5.72 -9.70
C LEU A 81 -11.73 -6.74 -10.11
N LYS A 82 -12.38 -7.35 -9.11
CA LYS A 82 -13.45 -8.32 -9.33
C LYS A 82 -14.62 -7.79 -10.19
N ASN A 83 -14.91 -6.49 -10.09
CA ASN A 83 -15.97 -5.79 -10.82
C ASN A 83 -15.53 -5.22 -12.17
N PHE A 84 -14.34 -5.63 -12.68
CA PHE A 84 -13.83 -5.19 -13.97
C PHE A 84 -14.74 -5.67 -15.11
N SER A 85 -15.22 -4.72 -15.93
CA SER A 85 -16.18 -4.96 -17.01
C SER A 85 -15.52 -5.12 -18.38
N GLU A 86 -16.25 -5.74 -19.32
CA GLU A 86 -15.78 -5.86 -20.70
C GLU A 86 -15.70 -4.50 -21.41
N ASP A 87 -16.58 -3.57 -21.06
CA ASP A 87 -16.55 -2.21 -21.61
C ASP A 87 -15.33 -1.44 -21.13
N ASP A 88 -14.95 -1.61 -19.85
CA ASP A 88 -13.71 -1.03 -19.31
C ASP A 88 -12.48 -1.62 -20.00
N PHE A 89 -12.50 -2.94 -20.28
CA PHE A 89 -11.42 -3.60 -21.03
C PHE A 89 -11.29 -3.04 -22.44
N LYS A 90 -12.38 -2.85 -23.19
CA LYS A 90 -12.38 -2.27 -24.54
C LYS A 90 -11.83 -0.84 -24.53
N LYS A 91 -12.22 -0.04 -23.54
CA LYS A 91 -11.68 1.33 -23.39
C LYS A 91 -10.17 1.32 -23.14
N LEU A 92 -9.69 0.45 -22.24
CA LEU A 92 -8.25 0.33 -21.94
C LEU A 92 -7.44 -0.14 -23.16
N LYS A 93 -7.97 -1.07 -23.96
CA LYS A 93 -7.29 -1.58 -25.16
C LYS A 93 -6.98 -0.50 -26.20
N ASN A 94 -7.74 0.60 -26.22
CA ASN A 94 -7.48 1.74 -27.10
C ASN A 94 -6.26 2.57 -26.67
N PHE A 95 -5.86 2.48 -25.39
CA PHE A 95 -4.72 3.25 -24.85
C PHE A 95 -3.50 2.38 -24.54
N LEU A 96 -3.70 1.07 -24.36
CA LEU A 96 -2.66 0.15 -23.92
C LEU A 96 -2.68 -1.14 -24.74
N ILE A 97 -1.50 -1.65 -25.05
CA ILE A 97 -1.34 -3.00 -25.59
C ILE A 97 -1.40 -3.99 -24.42
N LEU A 98 -2.58 -4.54 -24.16
CA LEU A 98 -2.78 -5.49 -23.08
C LEU A 98 -2.29 -6.88 -23.49
N LYS A 99 -1.44 -7.49 -22.66
CA LYS A 99 -0.89 -8.84 -22.89
C LYS A 99 -1.86 -9.97 -22.53
N LYS A 100 -2.89 -9.67 -21.74
CA LYS A 100 -3.88 -10.65 -21.27
C LYS A 100 -5.24 -10.34 -21.85
N ASP A 101 -5.99 -11.39 -22.22
CA ASP A 101 -7.36 -11.27 -22.68
C ASP A 101 -8.33 -11.09 -21.50
N PHE A 102 -9.50 -10.47 -21.78
CA PHE A 102 -10.53 -10.21 -20.79
C PHE A 102 -10.99 -11.48 -20.06
N HIS A 103 -11.18 -12.59 -20.78
CA HIS A 103 -11.60 -13.86 -20.20
C HIS A 103 -10.59 -14.41 -19.18
N THR A 104 -9.31 -14.31 -19.48
CA THR A 104 -8.22 -14.72 -18.57
C THR A 104 -8.20 -13.86 -17.30
N ILE A 105 -8.42 -12.56 -17.41
CA ILE A 105 -8.46 -11.64 -16.27
C ILE A 105 -9.66 -11.98 -15.37
N LYS A 106 -10.83 -12.23 -15.96
CA LYS A 106 -12.07 -12.51 -15.23
C LYS A 106 -12.07 -13.86 -14.51
N GLN A 107 -11.43 -14.87 -15.10
CA GLN A 107 -11.33 -16.22 -14.48
C GLN A 107 -10.60 -16.22 -13.14
N ILE A 108 -9.63 -15.33 -12.96
CA ILE A 108 -8.79 -15.28 -11.73
C ILE A 108 -9.60 -14.80 -10.51
N ASN A 109 -10.70 -14.06 -10.72
CA ASN A 109 -11.62 -13.54 -9.67
C ASN A 109 -10.93 -12.88 -8.46
N LYS A 110 -9.69 -12.38 -8.66
CA LYS A 110 -8.87 -11.66 -7.68
C LYS A 110 -8.25 -10.44 -8.35
N LYS A 111 -7.75 -9.53 -7.53
CA LYS A 111 -6.93 -8.40 -8.02
C LYS A 111 -5.81 -8.94 -8.92
N THR A 112 -5.85 -8.58 -10.20
CA THR A 112 -4.96 -9.13 -11.24
C THR A 112 -4.22 -8.01 -11.95
N LEU A 113 -2.89 -8.10 -12.02
CA LEU A 113 -2.06 -7.19 -12.79
C LEU A 113 -2.37 -7.35 -14.29
N ILE A 114 -2.80 -6.26 -14.93
CA ILE A 114 -3.09 -6.20 -16.37
C ILE A 114 -2.03 -5.43 -17.16
N PHE A 115 -1.43 -4.43 -16.57
CA PHE A 115 -0.36 -3.67 -17.20
C PHE A 115 0.64 -3.17 -16.14
N SER A 116 1.93 -3.24 -16.44
CA SER A 116 3.01 -2.79 -15.56
C SER A 116 3.81 -1.67 -16.20
N ASN A 117 4.40 -0.83 -15.35
CA ASN A 117 5.29 0.26 -15.74
C ASN A 117 4.60 1.30 -16.66
N LEU A 118 3.40 1.76 -16.29
CA LEU A 118 2.77 2.90 -16.94
C LEU A 118 3.64 4.15 -16.74
N ASN A 119 3.82 4.92 -17.80
CA ASN A 119 4.40 6.25 -17.68
C ASN A 119 3.35 7.26 -17.19
N PHE A 120 3.79 8.46 -16.79
CA PHE A 120 2.92 9.48 -16.23
C PHE A 120 1.78 9.89 -17.19
N ALA A 121 2.05 10.01 -18.48
CA ALA A 121 1.05 10.38 -19.48
C ALA A 121 -0.04 9.31 -19.64
N GLN A 122 0.35 8.03 -19.63
CA GLN A 122 -0.59 6.90 -19.64
C GLN A 122 -1.42 6.85 -18.36
N TYR A 123 -0.79 7.06 -17.21
CA TYR A 123 -1.48 7.15 -15.91
C TYR A 123 -2.56 8.24 -15.91
N GLU A 124 -2.23 9.46 -16.32
CA GLU A 124 -3.18 10.57 -16.42
C GLU A 124 -4.34 10.24 -17.36
N SER A 125 -4.04 9.67 -18.52
CA SER A 125 -5.06 9.28 -19.50
C SER A 125 -6.04 8.26 -18.94
N ILE A 126 -5.54 7.22 -18.23
CA ILE A 126 -6.38 6.18 -17.66
C ILE A 126 -7.18 6.70 -16.46
N LYS A 127 -6.58 7.53 -15.63
CA LYS A 127 -7.24 8.15 -14.48
C LYS A 127 -8.45 8.99 -14.90
N ASN A 128 -8.32 9.73 -16.02
CA ASN A 128 -9.39 10.55 -16.57
C ASN A 128 -10.55 9.73 -17.14
N LEU A 129 -10.36 8.46 -17.49
CA LEU A 129 -11.43 7.56 -17.94
C LEU A 129 -12.39 7.16 -16.81
N LYS A 130 -12.04 7.38 -15.53
CA LYS A 130 -12.85 7.08 -14.33
C LYS A 130 -13.47 5.68 -14.36
N LEU A 131 -12.70 4.68 -14.73
CA LEU A 131 -13.14 3.30 -14.80
C LEU A 131 -13.36 2.73 -13.40
N SER A 132 -14.45 1.99 -13.18
CA SER A 132 -14.84 1.51 -11.85
C SER A 132 -14.19 0.19 -11.44
N GLY A 133 -13.74 -0.59 -12.40
CA GLY A 133 -13.18 -1.94 -12.19
C GLY A 133 -11.67 -2.02 -12.17
N ILE A 134 -10.97 -0.89 -12.04
CA ILE A 134 -9.50 -0.84 -12.02
C ILE A 134 -8.97 -0.20 -10.76
N GLU A 135 -7.76 -0.57 -10.40
CA GLU A 135 -6.96 0.06 -9.36
C GLU A 135 -5.56 0.34 -9.91
N ILE A 136 -5.07 1.56 -9.67
CA ILE A 136 -3.72 1.95 -10.05
C ILE A 136 -2.88 2.04 -8.79
N GLU A 137 -1.83 1.25 -8.71
CA GLU A 137 -0.83 1.32 -7.65
C GLU A 137 0.39 2.07 -8.15
N SER A 138 0.84 3.05 -7.38
CA SER A 138 2.09 3.75 -7.63
C SER A 138 3.21 3.14 -6.82
N PHE A 139 4.36 2.98 -7.42
CA PHE A 139 5.58 2.56 -6.74
C PHE A 139 6.78 3.33 -7.29
N GLN A 140 7.86 3.34 -6.53
CA GLN A 140 9.09 3.97 -6.96
C GLN A 140 10.00 2.94 -7.59
N LYS A 141 10.55 3.29 -8.76
CA LYS A 141 11.57 2.51 -9.43
C LYS A 141 12.84 3.31 -9.51
N ARG A 142 13.94 2.69 -9.12
CA ARG A 142 15.27 3.27 -9.26
C ARG A 142 15.69 3.27 -10.72
N TYR A 143 16.15 4.42 -11.21
CA TYR A 143 16.61 4.62 -12.58
C TYR A 143 18.03 5.16 -12.60
N TYR A 144 18.85 4.60 -13.48
CA TYR A 144 20.27 4.90 -13.64
C TYR A 144 20.50 5.42 -15.07
N PRO A 145 20.54 6.74 -15.30
CA PRO A 145 20.62 7.33 -16.63
C PRO A 145 21.81 6.88 -17.47
N LEU A 146 22.96 6.64 -16.84
CA LEU A 146 24.19 6.19 -17.51
C LEU A 146 24.31 4.66 -17.63
N GLY A 147 23.39 3.89 -17.05
CA GLY A 147 23.37 2.43 -17.16
C GLY A 147 24.70 1.78 -16.81
N GLU A 148 25.23 0.95 -17.71
CA GLU A 148 26.43 0.16 -17.51
C GLU A 148 27.69 0.98 -17.25
N GLN A 149 27.77 2.22 -17.75
CA GLN A 149 28.95 3.08 -17.67
C GLN A 149 29.33 3.45 -16.23
N ILE A 150 28.36 3.39 -15.33
CA ILE A 150 28.55 3.76 -13.92
C ILE A 150 28.10 2.64 -12.96
N ALA A 151 27.59 1.54 -13.49
CA ALA A 151 26.99 0.46 -12.71
C ALA A 151 27.93 -0.09 -11.63
N THR A 152 29.18 -0.33 -11.96
CA THR A 152 30.19 -0.86 -11.03
C THR A 152 30.42 0.07 -9.82
N LEU A 153 30.33 1.37 -10.02
CA LEU A 153 30.54 2.35 -8.96
C LEU A 153 29.29 2.61 -8.15
N ILE A 154 28.20 2.89 -8.82
CA ILE A 154 26.92 3.24 -8.17
C ILE A 154 26.29 2.00 -7.56
N GLY A 155 26.42 0.84 -8.20
CA GLY A 155 25.70 -0.36 -7.82
C GLY A 155 24.23 -0.28 -8.15
N PHE A 156 23.40 -0.97 -7.39
CA PHE A 156 21.96 -0.97 -7.59
C PHE A 156 21.18 -1.12 -6.29
N ALA A 157 19.92 -0.66 -6.31
CA ALA A 157 18.95 -0.85 -5.24
C ALA A 157 17.94 -1.95 -5.62
N GLY A 158 17.52 -2.72 -4.63
CA GLY A 158 16.49 -3.74 -4.77
C GLY A 158 15.10 -3.16 -5.01
N LYS A 159 14.15 -4.03 -5.31
CA LYS A 159 12.73 -3.63 -5.48
C LYS A 159 12.10 -3.12 -4.20
N ASP A 160 12.62 -3.52 -3.06
CA ASP A 160 12.25 -3.09 -1.71
C ASP A 160 12.79 -1.69 -1.36
N GLY A 161 13.62 -1.11 -2.25
CA GLY A 161 14.21 0.22 -2.10
C GLY A 161 15.51 0.27 -1.32
N PHE A 162 16.07 -0.88 -0.87
CA PHE A 162 17.37 -0.92 -0.19
C PHE A 162 18.52 -1.02 -1.18
N GLY A 163 19.63 -0.34 -0.88
CA GLY A 163 20.88 -0.46 -1.65
C GLY A 163 21.54 -1.81 -1.44
N LEU A 164 21.83 -2.53 -2.53
CA LEU A 164 22.41 -3.87 -2.48
C LEU A 164 23.91 -3.86 -2.76
N GLU A 165 24.36 -3.00 -3.67
CA GLU A 165 25.78 -2.93 -4.07
C GLU A 165 26.24 -1.48 -4.27
N GLY A 166 27.56 -1.28 -4.32
CA GLY A 166 28.22 -0.02 -4.62
C GLY A 166 27.86 1.13 -3.68
N LEU A 167 27.81 2.34 -4.21
CA LEU A 167 27.43 3.54 -3.46
C LEU A 167 25.99 3.52 -2.98
N GLU A 168 25.10 2.83 -3.69
CA GLU A 168 23.72 2.62 -3.23
C GLU A 168 23.66 1.91 -1.88
N ASN A 169 24.53 0.90 -1.66
CA ASN A 169 24.61 0.20 -0.39
C ASN A 169 25.35 1.03 0.68
N ILE A 170 26.49 1.61 0.33
CA ILE A 170 27.30 2.39 1.30
C ILE A 170 26.51 3.59 1.85
N LEU A 171 25.73 4.24 1.02
CA LEU A 171 24.96 5.43 1.36
C LEU A 171 23.49 5.09 1.72
N ASP A 172 23.15 3.81 1.88
CA ASP A 172 21.75 3.39 2.03
C ASP A 172 21.03 4.06 3.18
N ALA A 173 21.67 4.17 4.33
CA ALA A 173 21.10 4.80 5.52
C ALA A 173 20.68 6.26 5.29
N GLU A 174 21.41 6.99 4.43
CA GLU A 174 21.13 8.39 4.13
C GLU A 174 20.15 8.54 2.96
N LEU A 175 20.25 7.65 1.97
CA LEU A 175 19.41 7.68 0.78
C LEU A 175 17.98 7.17 1.03
N SER A 176 17.79 6.18 1.90
CA SER A 176 16.49 5.49 2.06
C SER A 176 15.39 6.36 2.68
N GLY A 177 15.76 7.36 3.49
CA GLY A 177 14.79 8.15 4.24
C GLY A 177 14.07 7.35 5.33
N VAL A 178 12.98 7.90 5.85
CA VAL A 178 12.17 7.24 6.88
C VAL A 178 10.75 7.04 6.36
N PRO A 179 10.27 5.80 6.28
CA PRO A 179 8.91 5.53 5.83
C PRO A 179 7.89 6.11 6.80
N GLY A 180 6.81 6.64 6.27
CA GLY A 180 5.67 7.09 7.03
C GLY A 180 4.74 5.94 7.42
N ARG A 181 3.80 6.24 8.33
CA ARG A 181 2.73 5.33 8.71
C ARG A 181 1.38 6.03 8.65
N GLU A 182 0.43 5.36 8.07
CA GLU A 182 -0.95 5.78 7.99
C GLU A 182 -1.85 4.72 8.61
N THR A 183 -2.75 5.13 9.48
CA THR A 183 -3.79 4.27 10.02
C THR A 183 -5.05 4.44 9.20
N ILE A 184 -5.47 3.37 8.55
CA ILE A 184 -6.70 3.30 7.75
C ILE A 184 -7.76 2.60 8.57
N TYR A 185 -8.95 3.19 8.66
CA TYR A 185 -10.10 2.59 9.33
C TYR A 185 -10.96 1.82 8.33
N ARG A 186 -11.32 0.60 8.66
CA ARG A 186 -12.12 -0.28 7.79
C ARG A 186 -13.55 0.22 7.57
N ASN A 187 -14.05 1.12 8.42
CA ASN A 187 -15.35 1.76 8.24
C ASN A 187 -15.18 3.08 7.47
N ALA A 188 -16.01 3.29 6.43
CA ALA A 188 -15.97 4.45 5.55
C ALA A 188 -16.22 5.80 6.26
N SER A 189 -16.60 5.80 7.54
CA SER A 189 -16.93 7.00 8.32
C SER A 189 -15.72 7.73 8.89
N ARG A 190 -14.55 7.10 8.92
CA ARG A 190 -13.33 7.73 9.46
C ARG A 190 -12.32 7.96 8.35
N ARG A 191 -11.77 9.16 8.29
CA ARG A 191 -10.68 9.49 7.36
C ARG A 191 -9.38 8.81 7.81
N PRO A 192 -8.52 8.42 6.86
CA PRO A 192 -7.17 7.96 7.19
C PRO A 192 -6.44 8.98 8.06
N LYS A 193 -5.70 8.51 9.06
CA LYS A 193 -4.91 9.36 9.95
C LYS A 193 -3.43 9.05 9.74
N VAL A 194 -2.66 10.06 9.32
CA VAL A 194 -1.21 9.94 9.27
C VAL A 194 -0.69 9.90 10.70
N THR A 195 -0.04 8.79 11.04
CA THR A 195 0.52 8.56 12.38
C THR A 195 1.99 8.94 12.42
N GLN A 196 2.68 8.81 11.29
CA GLN A 196 4.07 9.19 11.13
C GLN A 196 4.27 9.78 9.73
N GLU A 197 4.86 10.96 9.65
CA GLU A 197 5.18 11.61 8.38
C GLU A 197 6.32 10.90 7.65
N VAL A 198 6.27 10.97 6.32
CA VAL A 198 7.33 10.45 5.45
C VAL A 198 8.49 11.43 5.44
N ILE A 199 9.70 10.97 5.73
CA ILE A 199 10.92 11.78 5.58
C ILE A 199 11.66 11.28 4.35
N LYS A 200 11.78 12.15 3.33
CA LYS A 200 12.54 11.84 2.10
C LYS A 200 14.02 11.58 2.43
N GLY A 201 14.64 10.64 1.72
CA GLY A 201 16.08 10.42 1.77
C GLY A 201 16.89 11.62 1.26
N LEU A 202 18.12 11.75 1.72
CA LEU A 202 19.00 12.87 1.36
C LEU A 202 19.58 12.67 -0.04
N ASP A 203 19.56 13.72 -0.85
CA ASP A 203 20.25 13.71 -2.14
C ASP A 203 21.79 13.83 -1.90
N LYS A 204 22.57 13.00 -2.59
CA LYS A 204 24.02 12.95 -2.44
C LYS A 204 24.71 13.40 -3.72
N LYS A 205 25.61 14.37 -3.57
CA LYS A 205 26.43 14.89 -4.65
C LYS A 205 27.84 14.29 -4.55
N LEU A 206 28.25 13.65 -5.64
CA LEU A 206 29.57 13.04 -5.75
C LEU A 206 30.59 14.02 -6.35
N THR A 207 31.86 13.68 -6.25
CA THR A 207 32.98 14.40 -6.90
C THR A 207 33.21 14.00 -8.35
N ILE A 208 32.51 12.94 -8.82
CA ILE A 208 32.61 12.38 -10.16
C ILE A 208 32.00 13.32 -11.18
N ASP A 209 32.60 13.38 -12.37
CA ASP A 209 32.03 14.02 -13.56
C ASP A 209 31.50 12.93 -14.50
N SER A 210 30.23 12.94 -14.76
CA SER A 210 29.53 11.94 -15.59
C SER A 210 30.08 11.87 -17.03
N ARG A 211 30.52 13.01 -17.58
CA ARG A 211 31.10 13.10 -18.94
C ARG A 211 32.48 12.39 -18.98
N VAL A 212 33.32 12.64 -17.98
CA VAL A 212 34.63 11.99 -17.89
C VAL A 212 34.43 10.48 -17.75
N GLN A 213 33.52 10.06 -16.89
CA GLN A 213 33.15 8.65 -16.70
C GLN A 213 32.68 7.98 -17.98
N PHE A 214 31.82 8.66 -18.75
CA PHE A 214 31.33 8.19 -20.04
C PHE A 214 32.47 7.95 -21.04
N TYR A 215 33.37 8.93 -21.21
CA TYR A 215 34.49 8.80 -22.13
C TYR A 215 35.48 7.73 -21.70
N ALA A 216 35.79 7.66 -20.39
CA ALA A 216 36.62 6.62 -19.86
C ALA A 216 36.08 5.22 -20.12
N TYR A 217 34.82 4.99 -19.82
CA TYR A 217 34.14 3.72 -20.11
C TYR A 217 34.19 3.38 -21.62
N LYS A 218 33.83 4.33 -22.47
CA LYS A 218 33.82 4.14 -23.93
C LYS A 218 35.16 3.75 -24.48
N HIS A 219 36.22 4.40 -24.02
CA HIS A 219 37.57 4.07 -24.49
C HIS A 219 38.06 2.73 -23.92
N LEU A 220 37.83 2.43 -22.66
CA LEU A 220 38.24 1.16 -22.07
C LEU A 220 37.49 -0.03 -22.68
N SER A 221 36.18 0.08 -22.93
CA SER A 221 35.42 -1.00 -23.56
C SER A 221 35.89 -1.33 -24.96
N SER A 222 36.37 -0.33 -25.73
CA SER A 222 36.91 -0.56 -27.08
C SER A 222 38.27 -1.30 -27.12
N PHE A 223 38.92 -1.48 -25.97
CA PHE A 223 40.13 -2.30 -25.90
C PHE A 223 39.87 -3.75 -25.48
N VAL A 224 38.68 -4.07 -25.02
CA VAL A 224 38.30 -5.41 -24.54
C VAL A 224 37.58 -6.23 -25.61
N GLU A 225 36.98 -5.56 -26.64
CA GLU A 225 36.45 -6.20 -27.84
C GLU A 225 37.58 -6.51 -28.84
#